data_7d515a9bc3c6b12043393bcc2ea24a70
#
_entry.id   7d515a9bc3c6b12043393bcc2ea24a70
#
_cell.length_a   1.000
_cell.length_b   1.000
_cell.length_c   1.000
_cell.angle_alpha   90.00
_cell.angle_beta   90.00
_cell.angle_gamma   90.00
#
_symmetry.space_group_name_H-M   'P 1'
#
loop_
_entity.id
_entity.type
_entity.pdbx_description
1 polymer ?
#
loop_
_entity_poly.entity_id
_entity_poly.type
_entity_poly.pdbx_seq_one_letter_code
_entity_poly.pdbx_strand_id
1 'polypeptide(L)'
;RAEQGSQQLQGEVLELELEETLRAKFPFDSIEPVPKGEFGGDIIQRVTSPTGQASGIILWELKRTKNWSEGWLAKLRNDQRSAKAEFSILVSTALPKEVDNFDQIEGVWVSAPQYFLPLAMALRQSLIDVAQSKQSQEGQQTKMELVYGYLMGPNFRHRIQAIVEKISDMQGDLDREKKAMMRSWAKRDT
;
A
#
# COMPACT_ATOMS: atom_id res chain seq x y z
N ARG A 1 -5.03 -30.92 4.13
CA ARG A 1 -3.57 -30.72 3.81
C ARG A 1 -3.34 -30.14 2.40
N ALA A 2 -4.08 -30.56 1.36
CA ALA A 2 -3.93 -30.03 0.00
C ALA A 2 -4.39 -28.55 -0.14
N GLU A 3 -5.48 -28.15 0.51
CA GLU A 3 -5.97 -26.78 0.49
C GLU A 3 -5.03 -25.79 1.24
N GLN A 4 -4.44 -26.21 2.35
CA GLN A 4 -3.48 -25.38 3.08
C GLN A 4 -2.19 -25.14 2.27
N GLY A 5 -1.68 -26.15 1.58
CA GLY A 5 -0.54 -25.98 0.69
C GLY A 5 -0.82 -25.06 -0.50
N SER A 6 -2.04 -25.11 -1.05
CA SER A 6 -2.46 -24.21 -2.13
C SER A 6 -2.59 -22.75 -1.68
N GLN A 7 -3.10 -22.49 -0.48
CA GLN A 7 -3.21 -21.13 0.08
C GLN A 7 -1.84 -20.52 0.41
N GLN A 8 -0.92 -21.33 0.92
CA GLN A 8 0.44 -20.88 1.21
C GLN A 8 1.21 -20.52 -0.07
N LEU A 9 1.16 -21.37 -1.10
CA LEU A 9 1.74 -21.09 -2.42
C LEU A 9 1.16 -19.82 -3.05
N GLN A 10 -0.13 -19.61 -2.93
CA GLN A 10 -0.80 -18.42 -3.44
C GLN A 10 -0.42 -17.13 -2.67
N GLY A 11 -0.14 -17.24 -1.36
CA GLY A 11 0.40 -16.13 -0.56
C GLY A 11 1.80 -15.75 -1.02
N GLU A 12 2.68 -16.73 -1.18
CA GLU A 12 4.07 -16.52 -1.64
C GLU A 12 4.13 -15.88 -3.05
N VAL A 13 3.23 -16.25 -3.95
CA VAL A 13 3.13 -15.63 -5.28
C VAL A 13 2.74 -14.15 -5.17
N LEU A 14 1.80 -13.80 -4.31
CA LEU A 14 1.37 -12.41 -4.12
C LEU A 14 2.48 -11.56 -3.50
N GLU A 15 3.25 -12.11 -2.55
CA GLU A 15 4.41 -11.44 -1.96
C GLU A 15 5.47 -11.12 -3.04
N LEU A 16 5.78 -12.10 -3.90
CA LEU A 16 6.73 -11.92 -5.01
C LEU A 16 6.22 -10.88 -6.03
N GLU A 17 4.95 -10.94 -6.41
CA GLU A 17 4.36 -9.95 -7.33
C GLU A 17 4.41 -8.52 -6.76
N LEU A 18 4.13 -8.37 -5.46
CA LEU A 18 4.24 -7.07 -4.80
C LEU A 18 5.68 -6.58 -4.81
N GLU A 19 6.62 -7.43 -4.41
CA GLU A 19 8.04 -7.12 -4.35
C GLU A 19 8.57 -6.68 -5.72
N GLU A 20 8.28 -7.45 -6.78
CA GLU A 20 8.68 -7.14 -8.16
C GLU A 20 8.06 -5.82 -8.63
N THR A 21 6.78 -5.60 -8.34
CA THR A 21 6.07 -4.37 -8.71
C THR A 21 6.68 -3.15 -8.01
N LEU A 22 6.97 -3.25 -6.71
CA LEU A 22 7.59 -2.17 -5.96
C LEU A 22 9.00 -1.87 -6.47
N ARG A 23 9.82 -2.90 -6.75
CA ARG A 23 11.17 -2.73 -7.31
C ARG A 23 11.14 -2.07 -8.69
N ALA A 24 10.26 -2.53 -9.56
CA ALA A 24 10.11 -1.97 -10.90
C ALA A 24 9.64 -0.52 -10.86
N LYS A 25 8.73 -0.18 -9.95
CA LYS A 25 8.13 1.15 -9.83
C LYS A 25 9.02 2.16 -9.11
N PHE A 26 9.79 1.71 -8.14
CA PHE A 26 10.61 2.56 -7.26
C PHE A 26 12.10 2.17 -7.29
N PRO A 27 12.81 2.43 -8.40
CA PRO A 27 14.18 1.94 -8.59
C PRO A 27 15.21 2.53 -7.63
N PHE A 28 14.88 3.62 -6.93
CA PHE A 28 15.77 4.22 -5.92
C PHE A 28 15.55 3.66 -4.51
N ASP A 29 14.44 2.93 -4.30
CA ASP A 29 14.12 2.37 -3.00
C ASP A 29 14.77 0.99 -2.81
N SER A 30 15.13 0.65 -1.57
CA SER A 30 15.47 -0.74 -1.22
C SER A 30 14.19 -1.48 -0.84
N ILE A 31 13.94 -2.60 -1.50
CA ILE A 31 12.80 -3.50 -1.24
C ILE A 31 13.36 -4.80 -0.69
N GLU A 32 13.16 -5.04 0.59
CA GLU A 32 13.75 -6.15 1.34
C GLU A 32 12.64 -7.07 1.86
N PRO A 33 12.59 -8.35 1.40
CA PRO A 33 11.69 -9.31 2.02
C PRO A 33 12.14 -9.63 3.45
N VAL A 34 11.18 -9.75 4.36
CA VAL A 34 11.45 -10.15 5.75
C VAL A 34 11.55 -11.69 5.81
N PRO A 35 12.62 -12.26 6.38
CA PRO A 35 12.76 -13.70 6.51
C PRO A 35 11.60 -14.32 7.30
N LYS A 36 11.12 -15.48 6.86
CA LYS A 36 10.04 -16.20 7.55
C LYS A 36 10.43 -16.51 9.00
N GLY A 37 9.54 -16.15 9.92
CA GLY A 37 9.75 -16.35 11.36
C GLY A 37 10.40 -15.18 12.08
N GLU A 38 10.80 -14.14 11.37
CA GLU A 38 11.22 -12.87 11.95
C GLU A 38 10.01 -11.93 12.14
N PHE A 39 10.14 -11.00 13.09
CA PHE A 39 9.12 -9.95 13.29
C PHE A 39 9.35 -8.84 12.26
N GLY A 40 8.29 -8.35 11.64
CA GLY A 40 8.43 -7.15 10.83
C GLY A 40 7.63 -7.12 9.52
N GLY A 41 6.48 -7.80 9.44
CA GLY A 41 5.68 -7.88 8.22
C GLY A 41 6.30 -8.81 7.17
N ASP A 42 5.95 -8.62 5.90
CA ASP A 42 6.44 -9.46 4.79
C ASP A 42 7.53 -8.74 3.98
N ILE A 43 7.43 -7.40 3.80
CA ILE A 43 8.40 -6.60 3.03
C ILE A 43 8.67 -5.28 3.75
N ILE A 44 9.95 -4.87 3.75
CA ILE A 44 10.40 -3.54 4.18
C ILE A 44 10.82 -2.75 2.95
N GLN A 45 10.15 -1.63 2.71
CA GLN A 45 10.53 -0.66 1.68
C GLN A 45 11.23 0.53 2.34
N ARG A 46 12.51 0.71 2.02
CA ARG A 46 13.28 1.89 2.45
C ARG A 46 13.23 2.93 1.34
N VAL A 47 12.50 3.99 1.61
CA VAL A 47 12.27 5.06 0.64
C VAL A 47 13.51 5.94 0.52
N THR A 48 13.99 6.08 -0.71
CA THR A 48 15.09 6.95 -1.06
C THR A 48 14.63 7.94 -2.14
N SER A 49 14.92 9.22 -1.95
CA SER A 49 14.60 10.24 -2.94
C SER A 49 15.48 10.07 -4.19
N PRO A 50 15.10 10.68 -5.35
CA PRO A 50 15.96 10.68 -6.55
C PRO A 50 17.33 11.32 -6.33
N THR A 51 17.48 12.14 -5.29
CA THR A 51 18.76 12.76 -4.91
C THR A 51 19.60 11.89 -3.95
N GLY A 52 19.17 10.66 -3.66
CA GLY A 52 19.87 9.72 -2.79
C GLY A 52 19.60 9.92 -1.28
N GLN A 53 18.66 10.79 -0.90
CA GLN A 53 18.31 11.04 0.50
C GLN A 53 17.38 9.95 1.04
N ALA A 54 17.74 9.32 2.16
CA ALA A 54 16.86 8.42 2.90
C ALA A 54 15.66 9.20 3.45
N SER A 55 14.45 8.80 3.07
CA SER A 55 13.22 9.54 3.35
C SER A 55 12.30 8.87 4.36
N GLY A 56 12.39 7.54 4.51
CA GLY A 56 11.61 6.81 5.50
C GLY A 56 11.43 5.33 5.15
N ILE A 57 10.60 4.66 5.94
CA ILE A 57 10.35 3.22 5.82
C ILE A 57 8.85 2.99 5.72
N ILE A 58 8.44 2.15 4.78
CA ILE A 58 7.08 1.60 4.66
C ILE A 58 7.17 0.11 4.91
N LEU A 59 6.37 -0.39 5.85
CA LEU A 59 6.26 -1.81 6.16
C LEU A 59 5.04 -2.39 5.45
N TRP A 60 5.21 -3.53 4.81
CA TRP A 60 4.15 -4.21 4.07
C TRP A 60 3.82 -5.55 4.72
N GLU A 61 2.54 -5.85 4.82
CA GLU A 61 1.99 -7.16 5.18
C GLU A 61 0.95 -7.55 4.13
N LEU A 62 0.96 -8.81 3.68
CA LEU A 62 0.04 -9.34 2.68
C LEU A 62 -0.83 -10.43 3.28
N LYS A 63 -2.12 -10.37 2.97
CA LYS A 63 -3.08 -11.39 3.39
C LYS A 63 -3.94 -11.84 2.22
N ARG A 64 -3.77 -13.08 1.83
CA ARG A 64 -4.65 -13.73 0.84
C ARG A 64 -5.57 -14.72 1.53
N THR A 65 -6.64 -14.22 2.08
CA THR A 65 -7.62 -15.01 2.81
C THR A 65 -9.04 -14.64 2.40
N LYS A 66 -10.00 -15.52 2.72
CA LYS A 66 -11.42 -15.26 2.48
C LYS A 66 -12.08 -14.41 3.56
N ASN A 67 -11.46 -14.32 4.74
CA ASN A 67 -12.03 -13.64 5.90
C ASN A 67 -11.05 -12.63 6.46
N TRP A 68 -11.56 -11.48 6.86
CA TRP A 68 -10.83 -10.44 7.59
C TRP A 68 -10.57 -10.86 9.04
N SER A 69 -9.48 -10.38 9.62
CA SER A 69 -9.17 -10.53 11.05
C SER A 69 -8.60 -9.22 11.63
N GLU A 70 -9.27 -8.69 12.65
CA GLU A 70 -8.82 -7.48 13.36
C GLU A 70 -7.45 -7.64 14.04
N GLY A 71 -7.07 -8.86 14.41
CA GLY A 71 -5.78 -9.14 15.02
C GLY A 71 -4.57 -8.78 14.16
N TRP A 72 -4.74 -8.69 12.85
CA TRP A 72 -3.66 -8.30 11.93
C TRP A 72 -3.22 -6.84 12.13
N LEU A 73 -4.16 -5.94 12.41
CA LEU A 73 -3.87 -4.53 12.64
C LEU A 73 -2.98 -4.33 13.87
N ALA A 74 -3.33 -4.99 14.98
CA ALA A 74 -2.56 -4.90 16.21
C ALA A 74 -1.13 -5.46 16.03
N LYS A 75 -1.00 -6.61 15.33
CA LYS A 75 0.30 -7.19 14.99
C LYS A 75 1.13 -6.22 14.16
N LEU A 76 0.57 -5.75 13.05
CA LEU A 76 1.30 -4.90 12.11
C LEU A 76 1.72 -3.55 12.72
N ARG A 77 0.93 -2.97 13.63
CA ARG A 77 1.34 -1.79 14.41
C ARG A 77 2.56 -2.06 15.29
N ASN A 78 2.61 -3.24 15.92
CA ASN A 78 3.77 -3.62 16.74
C ASN A 78 5.01 -3.80 15.87
N ASP A 79 4.87 -4.47 14.74
CA ASP A 79 5.93 -4.66 13.76
C ASP A 79 6.42 -3.33 13.18
N GLN A 80 5.50 -2.40 12.89
CA GLN A 80 5.83 -1.04 12.44
C GLN A 80 6.69 -0.29 13.46
N ARG A 81 6.33 -0.37 14.75
CA ARG A 81 7.12 0.25 15.82
C ARG A 81 8.51 -0.36 15.94
N SER A 82 8.61 -1.67 15.86
CA SER A 82 9.88 -2.40 15.92
C SER A 82 10.79 -2.07 14.73
N ALA A 83 10.22 -1.98 13.54
CA ALA A 83 10.93 -1.59 12.32
C ALA A 83 11.21 -0.08 12.24
N LYS A 84 10.66 0.74 13.16
CA LYS A 84 10.67 2.21 13.11
C LYS A 84 10.16 2.75 11.77
N ALA A 85 9.18 2.06 11.19
CA ALA A 85 8.58 2.46 9.93
C ALA A 85 7.59 3.62 10.14
N GLU A 86 7.59 4.56 9.24
CA GLU A 86 6.65 5.68 9.25
C GLU A 86 5.24 5.24 8.86
N PHE A 87 5.14 4.29 7.94
CA PHE A 87 3.87 3.71 7.50
C PHE A 87 3.88 2.19 7.56
N SER A 88 2.71 1.63 7.79
CA SER A 88 2.44 0.22 7.55
C SER A 88 1.23 0.05 6.65
N ILE A 89 1.33 -0.87 5.70
CA ILE A 89 0.29 -1.15 4.72
C ILE A 89 -0.03 -2.64 4.76
N LEU A 90 -1.29 -2.95 5.01
CA LEU A 90 -1.85 -4.29 4.92
C LEU A 90 -2.58 -4.43 3.59
N VAL A 91 -2.03 -5.20 2.68
CA VAL A 91 -2.68 -5.56 1.41
C VAL A 91 -3.45 -6.86 1.60
N SER A 92 -4.77 -6.82 1.45
CA SER A 92 -5.61 -7.99 1.72
C SER A 92 -6.71 -8.17 0.66
N THR A 93 -6.96 -9.43 0.30
CA THR A 93 -8.11 -9.80 -0.55
C THR A 93 -9.45 -9.74 0.20
N ALA A 94 -9.42 -9.90 1.52
CA ALA A 94 -10.58 -9.69 2.39
C ALA A 94 -10.41 -8.37 3.13
N LEU A 95 -11.38 -7.47 2.99
CA LEU A 95 -11.38 -6.16 3.63
C LEU A 95 -12.43 -6.12 4.76
N PRO A 96 -12.27 -5.20 5.74
CA PRO A 96 -13.34 -4.86 6.66
C PRO A 96 -14.58 -4.36 5.90
N LYS A 97 -15.76 -4.49 6.51
CA LYS A 97 -17.03 -4.12 5.85
C LYS A 97 -17.14 -2.64 5.49
N GLU A 98 -16.43 -1.81 6.23
CA GLU A 98 -16.40 -0.35 6.08
C GLU A 98 -15.42 0.13 5.03
N VAL A 99 -14.59 -0.77 4.48
CA VAL A 99 -13.52 -0.44 3.51
C VAL A 99 -13.87 -1.02 2.15
N ASP A 100 -14.16 -0.15 1.19
CA ASP A 100 -14.44 -0.58 -0.18
C ASP A 100 -13.15 -0.83 -0.99
N ASN A 101 -12.18 0.04 -0.88
CA ASN A 101 -10.96 0.04 -1.69
C ASN A 101 -9.69 0.08 -0.83
N PHE A 102 -9.52 1.13 -0.07
CA PHE A 102 -8.50 1.30 0.95
C PHE A 102 -8.93 2.35 1.98
N ASP A 103 -8.43 2.23 3.18
CA ASP A 103 -8.64 3.20 4.25
C ASP A 103 -7.53 3.09 5.30
N GLN A 104 -7.45 4.05 6.20
CA GLN A 104 -6.57 4.00 7.34
C GLN A 104 -7.34 3.62 8.61
N ILE A 105 -7.05 2.43 9.15
CA ILE A 105 -7.69 1.92 10.35
C ILE A 105 -6.65 1.84 11.46
N GLU A 106 -6.89 2.56 12.55
CA GLU A 106 -6.00 2.56 13.73
C GLU A 106 -4.52 2.80 13.39
N GLY A 107 -4.24 3.63 12.40
CA GLY A 107 -2.88 3.98 11.98
C GLY A 107 -2.24 3.03 10.96
N VAL A 108 -2.91 1.94 10.59
CA VAL A 108 -2.50 1.01 9.52
C VAL A 108 -3.28 1.33 8.25
N TRP A 109 -2.62 1.44 7.13
CA TRP A 109 -3.26 1.50 5.83
C TRP A 109 -3.70 0.11 5.39
N VAL A 110 -4.99 -0.07 5.15
CA VAL A 110 -5.58 -1.30 4.63
C VAL A 110 -5.95 -1.08 3.18
N SER A 111 -5.55 -1.97 2.29
CA SER A 111 -5.77 -1.82 0.85
C SER A 111 -6.15 -3.13 0.19
N ALA A 112 -7.10 -3.09 -0.74
CA ALA A 112 -7.27 -4.19 -1.68
C ALA A 112 -6.08 -4.26 -2.65
N PRO A 113 -5.77 -5.45 -3.22
CA PRO A 113 -4.58 -5.66 -4.04
C PRO A 113 -4.46 -4.71 -5.24
N GLN A 114 -5.56 -4.33 -5.88
CA GLN A 114 -5.55 -3.44 -7.04
C GLN A 114 -5.22 -1.99 -6.72
N TYR A 115 -5.25 -1.58 -5.43
CA TYR A 115 -5.06 -0.19 -5.01
C TYR A 115 -3.74 0.04 -4.25
N PHE A 116 -2.95 -1.00 -3.97
CA PHE A 116 -1.72 -0.84 -3.19
C PHE A 116 -0.72 0.08 -3.88
N LEU A 117 -0.58 0.00 -5.21
CA LEU A 117 0.43 0.76 -5.93
C LEU A 117 0.15 2.28 -5.93
N PRO A 118 -1.06 2.77 -6.27
CA PRO A 118 -1.41 4.17 -6.09
C PRO A 118 -1.21 4.67 -4.65
N LEU A 119 -1.58 3.86 -3.65
CA LEU A 119 -1.37 4.18 -2.25
C LEU A 119 0.12 4.28 -1.91
N ALA A 120 0.93 3.32 -2.37
CA ALA A 120 2.39 3.35 -2.22
C ALA A 120 3.00 4.63 -2.80
N MET A 121 2.57 5.03 -4.01
CA MET A 121 3.04 6.25 -4.66
C MET A 121 2.75 7.50 -3.82
N ALA A 122 1.54 7.61 -3.25
CA ALA A 122 1.14 8.75 -2.44
C ALA A 122 1.91 8.80 -1.11
N LEU A 123 2.02 7.68 -0.40
CA LEU A 123 2.70 7.60 0.88
C LEU A 123 4.22 7.80 0.72
N ARG A 124 4.81 7.19 -0.30
CA ARG A 124 6.22 7.38 -0.65
C ARG A 124 6.55 8.85 -0.93
N GLN A 125 5.73 9.51 -1.75
CA GLN A 125 5.94 10.92 -2.06
C GLN A 125 5.83 11.78 -0.81
N SER A 126 4.90 11.46 0.09
CA SER A 126 4.75 12.16 1.36
C SER A 126 6.01 12.07 2.23
N LEU A 127 6.66 10.89 2.27
CA LEU A 127 7.92 10.72 3.00
C LEU A 127 9.04 11.57 2.41
N ILE A 128 9.13 11.63 1.08
CA ILE A 128 10.13 12.46 0.38
C ILE A 128 9.90 13.94 0.67
N ASP A 129 8.66 14.41 0.53
CA ASP A 129 8.30 15.82 0.76
C ASP A 129 8.63 16.26 2.21
N VAL A 130 8.32 15.39 3.18
CA VAL A 130 8.64 15.64 4.61
C VAL A 130 10.16 15.66 4.85
N ALA A 131 10.89 14.72 4.25
CA ALA A 131 12.35 14.68 4.40
C ALA A 131 13.02 15.93 3.81
N GLN A 132 12.55 16.40 2.66
CA GLN A 132 13.03 17.64 2.03
C GLN A 132 12.69 18.87 2.85
N SER A 133 11.46 18.96 3.39
CA SER A 133 11.04 20.09 4.23
C SER A 133 11.86 20.17 5.51
N LYS A 134 12.21 19.03 6.11
CA LYS A 134 13.03 18.96 7.31
C LYS A 134 14.46 19.45 7.07
N GLN A 135 15.03 19.11 5.90
CA GLN A 135 16.37 19.60 5.53
C GLN A 135 16.41 21.13 5.38
N SER A 136 15.27 21.72 4.96
CA SER A 136 15.14 23.18 4.81
C SER A 136 14.88 23.94 6.12
N GLN A 137 14.48 23.23 7.18
CA GLN A 137 14.14 23.79 8.50
C GLN A 137 14.99 23.12 9.59
N GLU A 138 16.28 23.38 9.61
CA GLU A 138 17.11 22.92 10.73
C GLU A 138 16.62 23.53 12.05
N GLY A 139 15.99 22.71 12.92
CA GLY A 139 16.02 22.98 14.34
C GLY A 139 14.77 22.80 15.21
N GLN A 140 13.52 22.54 14.75
CA GLN A 140 12.40 22.65 15.70
C GLN A 140 11.33 21.55 15.74
N GLN A 141 11.25 20.60 14.84
CA GLN A 141 10.19 19.57 14.90
C GLN A 141 10.72 18.16 14.65
N THR A 142 10.14 17.16 15.34
CA THR A 142 10.47 15.76 15.07
C THR A 142 9.90 15.31 13.73
N LYS A 143 10.57 14.37 13.06
CA LYS A 143 10.11 13.81 11.77
C LYS A 143 8.67 13.28 11.86
N MET A 144 8.30 12.69 13.00
CA MET A 144 6.96 12.16 13.22
C MET A 144 5.90 13.28 13.25
N GLU A 145 6.20 14.41 13.88
CA GLU A 145 5.28 15.57 13.93
C GLU A 145 5.09 16.18 12.53
N LEU A 146 6.15 16.26 11.74
CA LEU A 146 6.07 16.72 10.34
C LEU A 146 5.25 15.76 9.47
N VAL A 147 5.48 14.45 9.58
CA VAL A 147 4.69 13.42 8.88
C VAL A 147 3.22 13.51 9.30
N TYR A 148 2.96 13.58 10.59
CA TYR A 148 1.59 13.70 11.11
C TYR A 148 0.91 14.98 10.61
N GLY A 149 1.60 16.12 10.70
CA GLY A 149 1.08 17.40 10.21
C GLY A 149 0.78 17.39 8.72
N TYR A 150 1.63 16.72 7.92
CA TYR A 150 1.38 16.55 6.48
C TYR A 150 0.17 15.68 6.20
N LEU A 151 0.06 14.52 6.88
CA LEU A 151 -1.08 13.59 6.72
C LEU A 151 -2.43 14.21 7.11
N MET A 152 -2.42 15.06 8.14
CA MET A 152 -3.62 15.79 8.56
C MET A 152 -3.88 17.03 7.70
N GLY A 153 -2.93 17.41 6.85
CA GLY A 153 -3.01 18.57 5.98
C GLY A 153 -3.92 18.39 4.77
N PRO A 154 -4.44 19.48 4.21
CA PRO A 154 -5.30 19.46 3.03
C PRO A 154 -4.61 18.87 1.79
N ASN A 155 -3.31 19.09 1.65
CA ASN A 155 -2.55 18.63 0.48
C ASN A 155 -2.52 17.10 0.36
N PHE A 156 -2.32 16.38 1.46
CA PHE A 156 -2.35 14.93 1.45
C PHE A 156 -3.75 14.43 1.12
N ARG A 157 -4.78 14.97 1.77
CA ARG A 157 -6.17 14.63 1.51
C ARG A 157 -6.55 14.85 0.04
N HIS A 158 -6.21 15.98 -0.54
CA HIS A 158 -6.48 16.27 -1.96
C HIS A 158 -5.76 15.31 -2.90
N ARG A 159 -4.51 14.92 -2.61
CA ARG A 159 -3.79 13.91 -3.40
C ARG A 159 -4.46 12.55 -3.36
N ILE A 160 -4.82 12.07 -2.19
CA ILE A 160 -5.53 10.80 -2.03
C ILE A 160 -6.88 10.86 -2.75
N GLN A 161 -7.64 11.93 -2.57
CA GLN A 161 -8.94 12.11 -3.21
C GLN A 161 -8.83 12.09 -4.75
N ALA A 162 -7.86 12.79 -5.32
CA ALA A 162 -7.61 12.78 -6.76
C ALA A 162 -7.24 11.37 -7.28
N ILE A 163 -6.47 10.59 -6.51
CA ILE A 163 -6.13 9.20 -6.86
C ILE A 163 -7.38 8.32 -6.85
N VAL A 164 -8.22 8.43 -5.80
CA VAL A 164 -9.48 7.68 -5.70
C VAL A 164 -10.42 8.00 -6.86
N GLU A 165 -10.61 9.28 -7.16
CA GLU A 165 -11.43 9.73 -8.29
C GLU A 165 -10.93 9.13 -9.61
N LYS A 166 -9.62 9.21 -9.86
CA LYS A 166 -9.03 8.68 -11.09
C LYS A 166 -9.19 7.17 -11.23
N ILE A 167 -9.04 6.42 -10.14
CA ILE A 167 -9.22 4.96 -10.15
C ILE A 167 -10.70 4.61 -10.35
N SER A 168 -11.61 5.35 -9.69
CA SER A 168 -13.07 5.15 -9.87
C SER A 168 -13.49 5.42 -11.32
N ASP A 169 -12.96 6.47 -11.95
CA ASP A 169 -13.19 6.76 -13.37
C ASP A 169 -12.71 5.60 -14.26
N MET A 170 -11.49 5.12 -14.02
CA MET A 170 -10.94 3.98 -14.78
C MET A 170 -11.78 2.71 -14.62
N GLN A 171 -12.29 2.42 -13.42
CA GLN A 171 -13.21 1.29 -13.20
C GLN A 171 -14.52 1.48 -13.95
N GLY A 172 -15.09 2.68 -13.92
CA GLY A 172 -16.29 3.01 -14.67
C GLY A 172 -16.12 2.85 -16.18
N ASP A 173 -14.96 3.21 -16.71
CA ASP A 173 -14.61 3.02 -18.12
C ASP A 173 -14.51 1.53 -18.47
N LEU A 174 -13.80 0.75 -17.65
CA LEU A 174 -13.66 -0.69 -17.81
C LEU A 174 -15.02 -1.41 -17.79
N ASP A 175 -15.92 -1.02 -16.92
CA ASP A 175 -17.27 -1.59 -16.85
C ASP A 175 -18.10 -1.24 -18.09
N ARG A 176 -17.93 -0.03 -18.61
CA ARG A 176 -18.57 0.38 -19.89
C ARG A 176 -18.05 -0.43 -21.07
N GLU A 177 -16.72 -0.63 -21.14
CA GLU A 177 -16.09 -1.45 -22.18
C GLU A 177 -16.53 -2.91 -22.12
N LYS A 178 -16.55 -3.51 -20.90
CA LYS A 178 -17.05 -4.88 -20.71
C LYS A 178 -18.50 -5.04 -21.16
N LYS A 179 -19.37 -4.10 -20.79
CA LYS A 179 -20.77 -4.12 -21.22
C LYS A 179 -20.92 -3.96 -22.73
N ALA A 180 -20.09 -3.11 -23.36
CA ALA A 180 -20.09 -2.94 -24.80
C ALA A 180 -19.61 -4.21 -25.53
N MET A 181 -18.55 -4.86 -25.03
CA MET A 181 -18.06 -6.13 -25.56
C MET A 181 -19.08 -7.25 -25.42
N MET A 182 -19.73 -7.40 -24.25
CA MET A 182 -20.78 -8.40 -24.05
C MET A 182 -21.96 -8.21 -25.02
N ARG A 183 -22.38 -6.96 -25.28
CA ARG A 183 -23.41 -6.68 -26.28
C ARG A 183 -22.96 -7.02 -27.70
N SER A 184 -21.70 -6.78 -28.03
CA SER A 184 -21.12 -7.12 -29.33
C SER A 184 -21.05 -8.63 -29.55
N TRP A 185 -20.68 -9.39 -28.52
CA TRP A 185 -20.65 -10.86 -28.59
C TRP A 185 -22.06 -11.44 -28.71
N ALA A 186 -23.01 -10.97 -27.90
CA ALA A 186 -24.41 -11.44 -28.01
C ALA A 186 -25.04 -11.20 -29.39
N LYS A 187 -24.58 -10.20 -30.15
CA LYS A 187 -25.00 -9.96 -31.53
C LYS A 187 -24.36 -10.88 -32.57
N ARG A 188 -23.23 -11.52 -32.24
CA ARG A 188 -22.53 -12.45 -33.14
C ARG A 188 -23.01 -13.90 -32.96
N ASP A 189 -23.64 -14.22 -31.85
CA ASP A 189 -24.19 -15.53 -31.55
C ASP A 189 -25.66 -15.70 -32.01
N THR A 190 -26.21 -14.68 -32.71
CA THR A 190 -27.52 -14.73 -33.39
C THR A 190 -27.34 -14.67 -34.90
#